data_5b1a121c0ca12490293d60e4d9bd1bd4
#
_entry.id   5b1a121c0ca12490293d60e4d9bd1bd4
#
_cell.length_a   1.000
_cell.length_b   1.000
_cell.length_c   1.000
_cell.angle_alpha   90.00
_cell.angle_beta   90.00
_cell.angle_gamma   90.00
#
_symmetry.space_group_name_H-M   'P 1'
#
loop_
_entity.id
_entity.type
_entity.pdbx_description
1 polymer ?
#
loop_
_entity_poly.entity_id
_entity_poly.type
_entity_poly.pdbx_seq_one_letter_code
_entity_poly.pdbx_strand_id
1 'polypeptide(L)'
;GNKSENVLLGFLLITGIFSMFVSNTATAAMMLTFLTPVFAALPASGKGRTALTMSIPIAANLGGMATPIGTPPNAIALQALNDPKGLNMGVDFGEWMSFMFPLVLLLLFISWRLILKFFPFTQKTINLHILGKVHQGWRMWVVSGTFIITILLWLLPSELTGIDANTVALVPMGIFAATGVITAKDLQFINWSVIWMVAGGFALGLGINESGLAKLAIDTIPFGSWSPIIVLIASGLICYLLSNFISNTAAAALLIPILVTICQGMGENLSAIGGTSTVLIGIALAASSAMCLPISTPPNAIAYSTGLVKQNDMLKMGLIVGLISMVIGYLVLFIVGETHLLG
;
A
#
# COMPACT_ATOMS: atom_id res chain seq x y z
N GLY A 1 8.25 -25.91 1.71
CA GLY A 1 8.52 -27.01 2.65
C GLY A 1 7.44 -27.09 3.72
N ASN A 2 7.23 -28.23 4.31
CA ASN A 2 6.11 -28.50 5.24
C ASN A 2 6.31 -27.93 6.67
N LYS A 3 7.42 -27.21 6.92
CA LYS A 3 7.62 -26.55 8.23
C LYS A 3 6.58 -25.44 8.42
N SER A 4 5.93 -25.39 9.59
CA SER A 4 4.89 -24.41 9.89
C SER A 4 5.34 -22.95 9.69
N GLU A 5 6.60 -22.66 10.06
CA GLU A 5 7.22 -21.36 9.84
C GLU A 5 7.34 -20.98 8.36
N ASN A 6 7.71 -21.95 7.51
CA ASN A 6 7.85 -21.74 6.06
C ASN A 6 6.48 -21.59 5.38
N VAL A 7 5.45 -22.30 5.87
CA VAL A 7 4.08 -22.13 5.39
C VAL A 7 3.59 -20.72 5.71
N LEU A 8 3.83 -20.21 6.93
CA LEU A 8 3.50 -18.84 7.31
C LEU A 8 4.24 -17.82 6.42
N LEU A 9 5.56 -18.01 6.20
CA LEU A 9 6.34 -17.14 5.32
C LEU A 9 5.78 -17.16 3.87
N GLY A 10 5.43 -18.36 3.38
CA GLY A 10 4.82 -18.51 2.05
C GLY A 10 3.52 -17.72 1.92
N PHE A 11 2.62 -17.80 2.92
CA PHE A 11 1.39 -17.01 2.93
C PHE A 11 1.65 -15.50 2.99
N LEU A 12 2.61 -15.05 3.81
CA LEU A 12 3.01 -13.65 3.87
C LEU A 12 3.54 -13.14 2.53
N LEU A 13 4.49 -13.87 1.92
CA LEU A 13 5.10 -13.45 0.66
C LEU A 13 4.09 -13.47 -0.49
N ILE A 14 3.31 -14.54 -0.62
CA ILE A 14 2.30 -14.64 -1.69
C ILE A 14 1.25 -13.53 -1.53
N THR A 15 0.73 -13.34 -0.31
CA THR A 15 -0.25 -12.26 -0.04
C THR A 15 0.36 -10.90 -0.35
N GLY A 16 1.58 -10.62 0.11
CA GLY A 16 2.27 -9.37 -0.16
C GLY A 16 2.45 -9.12 -1.65
N ILE A 17 2.96 -10.10 -2.41
CA ILE A 17 3.18 -9.98 -3.86
C ILE A 17 1.87 -9.74 -4.61
N PHE A 18 0.80 -10.47 -4.30
CA PHE A 18 -0.50 -10.23 -4.92
C PHE A 18 -1.03 -8.83 -4.60
N SER A 19 -0.86 -8.38 -3.36
CA SER A 19 -1.36 -7.08 -2.91
C SER A 19 -0.60 -5.88 -3.51
N MET A 20 0.55 -6.10 -4.09
CA MET A 20 1.27 -5.07 -4.85
C MET A 20 0.49 -4.59 -6.08
N PHE A 21 -0.32 -5.48 -6.68
CA PHE A 21 -0.99 -5.23 -7.96
C PHE A 21 -2.51 -5.42 -7.91
N VAL A 22 -3.01 -6.07 -6.86
CA VAL A 22 -4.43 -6.33 -6.62
C VAL A 22 -4.84 -5.63 -5.34
N SER A 23 -6.08 -5.15 -5.26
CA SER A 23 -6.54 -4.46 -4.03
C SER A 23 -6.32 -5.31 -2.77
N ASN A 24 -5.86 -4.66 -1.69
CA ASN A 24 -5.60 -5.32 -0.40
C ASN A 24 -6.81 -6.13 0.08
N THR A 25 -8.02 -5.61 -0.14
CA THR A 25 -9.29 -6.27 0.24
C THR A 25 -9.51 -7.57 -0.53
N ALA A 26 -9.38 -7.53 -1.86
CA ALA A 26 -9.57 -8.72 -2.71
C ALA A 26 -8.49 -9.77 -2.41
N THR A 27 -7.25 -9.35 -2.26
CA THR A 27 -6.13 -10.22 -1.88
C THR A 27 -6.39 -10.90 -0.54
N ALA A 28 -6.79 -10.15 0.48
CA ALA A 28 -7.07 -10.71 1.81
C ALA A 28 -8.23 -11.70 1.79
N ALA A 29 -9.34 -11.37 1.12
CA ALA A 29 -10.49 -12.26 0.99
C ALA A 29 -10.12 -13.57 0.30
N MET A 30 -9.39 -13.51 -0.80
CA MET A 30 -8.90 -14.68 -1.54
C MET A 30 -7.98 -15.54 -0.66
N MET A 31 -6.99 -14.93 -0.04
CA MET A 31 -5.98 -15.66 0.74
C MET A 31 -6.56 -16.28 2.01
N LEU A 32 -7.53 -15.64 2.67
CA LEU A 32 -8.24 -16.24 3.80
C LEU A 32 -9.06 -17.46 3.39
N THR A 33 -9.61 -17.49 2.17
CA THR A 33 -10.28 -18.66 1.62
C THR A 33 -9.29 -19.83 1.47
N PHE A 34 -8.06 -19.56 1.01
CA PHE A 34 -7.00 -20.58 0.90
C PHE A 34 -6.48 -21.09 2.24
N LEU A 35 -6.75 -20.41 3.35
CA LEU A 35 -6.43 -20.91 4.69
C LEU A 35 -7.37 -22.00 5.18
N THR A 36 -8.56 -22.15 4.61
CA THR A 36 -9.56 -23.14 5.07
C THR A 36 -9.00 -24.58 5.11
N PRO A 37 -8.37 -25.11 4.03
CA PRO A 37 -7.77 -26.44 4.08
C PRO A 37 -6.54 -26.51 5.00
N VAL A 38 -5.82 -25.39 5.19
CA VAL A 38 -4.67 -25.32 6.11
C VAL A 38 -5.15 -25.44 7.55
N PHE A 39 -6.27 -24.81 7.88
CA PHE A 39 -6.86 -24.91 9.21
C PHE A 39 -7.33 -26.33 9.57
N ALA A 40 -7.75 -27.13 8.58
CA ALA A 40 -8.09 -28.52 8.81
C ALA A 40 -6.87 -29.37 9.25
N ALA A 41 -5.66 -28.97 8.83
CA ALA A 41 -4.39 -29.60 9.20
C ALA A 41 -3.79 -29.05 10.51
N LEU A 42 -4.39 -28.03 11.12
CA LEU A 42 -3.92 -27.39 12.35
C LEU A 42 -4.84 -27.73 13.53
N PRO A 43 -4.29 -28.00 14.73
CA PRO A 43 -5.11 -28.20 15.91
C PRO A 43 -5.99 -26.99 16.19
N ALA A 44 -7.20 -27.24 16.72
CA ALA A 44 -8.10 -26.16 17.12
C ALA A 44 -7.54 -25.37 18.32
N SER A 45 -6.79 -26.05 19.19
CA SER A 45 -6.06 -25.45 20.30
C SER A 45 -4.70 -24.94 19.85
N GLY A 46 -4.30 -23.76 20.32
CA GLY A 46 -3.02 -23.15 19.98
C GLY A 46 -3.15 -21.91 19.06
N LYS A 47 -2.03 -21.24 18.84
CA LYS A 47 -1.99 -19.95 18.18
C LYS A 47 -1.71 -20.02 16.66
N GLY A 48 -1.52 -21.21 16.10
CA GLY A 48 -1.15 -21.36 14.69
C GLY A 48 -2.20 -20.85 13.70
N ARG A 49 -3.50 -21.08 14.00
CA ARG A 49 -4.59 -20.51 13.19
C ARG A 49 -4.62 -18.99 13.27
N THR A 50 -4.43 -18.43 14.46
CA THR A 50 -4.32 -16.97 14.66
C THR A 50 -3.13 -16.40 13.92
N ALA A 51 -1.96 -17.08 13.95
CA ALA A 51 -0.76 -16.67 13.22
C ALA A 51 -1.02 -16.54 11.71
N LEU A 52 -1.60 -17.57 11.10
CA LEU A 52 -1.92 -17.57 9.67
C LEU A 52 -2.97 -16.53 9.32
N THR A 53 -4.05 -16.43 10.11
CA THR A 53 -5.11 -15.44 9.87
C THR A 53 -4.57 -14.01 9.99
N MET A 54 -3.72 -13.73 11.00
CA MET A 54 -3.11 -12.42 11.21
C MET A 54 -2.11 -12.06 10.10
N SER A 55 -1.44 -13.05 9.53
CA SER A 55 -0.45 -12.81 8.47
C SER A 55 -1.06 -12.20 7.21
N ILE A 56 -2.32 -12.51 6.91
CA ILE A 56 -2.99 -12.06 5.68
C ILE A 56 -3.21 -10.54 5.66
N PRO A 57 -3.90 -9.91 6.65
CA PRO A 57 -4.11 -8.47 6.63
C PRO A 57 -2.78 -7.70 6.73
N ILE A 58 -1.82 -8.16 7.52
CA ILE A 58 -0.50 -7.53 7.62
C ILE A 58 0.20 -7.55 6.26
N ALA A 59 0.27 -8.72 5.62
CA ALA A 59 0.92 -8.84 4.33
C ALA A 59 0.19 -8.09 3.21
N ALA A 60 -1.13 -8.04 3.24
CA ALA A 60 -1.91 -7.29 2.26
C ALA A 60 -1.67 -5.78 2.40
N ASN A 61 -1.70 -5.24 3.61
CA ASN A 61 -1.46 -3.81 3.84
C ASN A 61 -0.01 -3.41 3.51
N LEU A 62 0.99 -4.20 3.93
CA LEU A 62 2.39 -3.96 3.61
C LEU A 62 2.67 -4.11 2.11
N GLY A 63 2.13 -5.17 1.48
CA GLY A 63 2.31 -5.42 0.06
C GLY A 63 1.83 -4.27 -0.82
N GLY A 64 0.67 -3.70 -0.48
CA GLY A 64 0.12 -2.55 -1.19
C GLY A 64 1.03 -1.32 -1.24
N MET A 65 2.00 -1.19 -0.33
CA MET A 65 2.95 -0.06 -0.35
C MET A 65 3.98 -0.15 -1.48
N ALA A 66 4.24 -1.36 -1.99
CA ALA A 66 5.37 -1.62 -2.90
C ALA A 66 5.24 -0.95 -4.27
N THR A 67 4.01 -0.69 -4.73
CA THR A 67 3.78 -0.09 -6.04
C THR A 67 2.85 1.12 -5.95
N PRO A 68 2.90 2.07 -6.89
CA PRO A 68 1.99 3.21 -6.92
C PRO A 68 0.49 2.84 -6.96
N ILE A 69 0.17 1.68 -7.54
CA ILE A 69 -1.21 1.21 -7.72
C ILE A 69 -1.69 0.25 -6.62
N GLY A 70 -0.79 -0.24 -5.76
CA GLY A 70 -1.12 -1.25 -4.77
C GLY A 70 -2.10 -0.77 -3.71
N THR A 71 -2.08 0.53 -3.40
CA THR A 71 -3.03 1.15 -2.46
C THR A 71 -3.33 2.60 -2.84
N PRO A 72 -4.58 3.09 -2.63
CA PRO A 72 -4.97 4.44 -3.05
C PRO A 72 -4.11 5.58 -2.47
N PRO A 73 -3.61 5.56 -1.23
CA PRO A 73 -2.69 6.58 -0.73
C PRO A 73 -1.47 6.80 -1.61
N ASN A 74 -0.90 5.72 -2.18
CA ASN A 74 0.26 5.82 -3.08
C ASN A 74 -0.10 6.55 -4.37
N ALA A 75 -1.25 6.21 -4.97
CA ALA A 75 -1.72 6.87 -6.18
C ALA A 75 -1.99 8.37 -5.95
N ILE A 76 -2.53 8.74 -4.79
CA ILE A 76 -2.78 10.15 -4.42
C ILE A 76 -1.44 10.88 -4.26
N ALA A 77 -0.46 10.28 -3.58
CA ALA A 77 0.87 10.88 -3.41
C ALA A 77 1.57 11.05 -4.75
N LEU A 78 1.61 9.99 -5.58
CA LEU A 78 2.25 10.03 -6.88
C LEU A 78 1.62 11.09 -7.79
N GLN A 79 0.29 11.19 -7.80
CA GLN A 79 -0.37 12.20 -8.62
C GLN A 79 -0.08 13.62 -8.14
N ALA A 80 -0.03 13.86 -6.81
CA ALA A 80 0.34 15.16 -6.28
C ALA A 80 1.79 15.54 -6.64
N LEU A 81 2.71 14.56 -6.62
CA LEU A 81 4.10 14.77 -7.04
C LEU A 81 4.21 15.10 -8.54
N ASN A 82 3.39 14.48 -9.37
CA ASN A 82 3.46 14.58 -10.83
C ASN A 82 2.43 15.55 -11.43
N ASP A 83 1.71 16.32 -10.63
CA ASP A 83 0.75 17.31 -11.13
C ASP A 83 1.49 18.38 -11.97
N PRO A 84 1.21 18.51 -13.29
CA PRO A 84 1.89 19.48 -14.16
C PRO A 84 1.64 20.94 -13.76
N LYS A 85 0.54 21.21 -13.07
CA LYS A 85 0.20 22.53 -12.53
C LYS A 85 0.69 22.76 -11.10
N GLY A 86 1.22 21.71 -10.47
CA GLY A 86 1.65 21.69 -9.08
C GLY A 86 3.17 21.48 -8.95
N LEU A 87 3.57 20.30 -8.47
CA LEU A 87 4.96 19.98 -8.18
C LEU A 87 5.77 19.55 -9.41
N ASN A 88 5.12 18.84 -10.34
CA ASN A 88 5.69 18.37 -11.61
C ASN A 88 7.06 17.67 -11.47
N MET A 89 7.18 16.77 -10.49
CA MET A 89 8.47 16.14 -10.14
C MET A 89 8.84 14.95 -11.03
N GLY A 90 7.88 14.39 -11.79
CA GLY A 90 8.14 13.33 -12.76
C GLY A 90 8.48 11.96 -12.16
N VAL A 91 8.11 11.69 -10.89
CA VAL A 91 8.37 10.40 -10.24
C VAL A 91 7.66 9.29 -11.01
N ASP A 92 8.40 8.28 -11.47
CA ASP A 92 7.85 7.19 -12.24
C ASP A 92 7.53 5.93 -11.41
N PHE A 93 6.90 4.94 -12.07
CA PHE A 93 6.49 3.70 -11.41
C PHE A 93 7.70 2.85 -10.98
N GLY A 94 8.73 2.80 -11.81
CA GLY A 94 9.96 2.06 -11.55
C GLY A 94 10.77 2.66 -10.42
N GLU A 95 10.88 3.98 -10.37
CA GLU A 95 11.51 4.72 -9.28
C GLU A 95 10.84 4.40 -7.95
N TRP A 96 9.49 4.51 -7.87
CA TRP A 96 8.75 4.13 -6.67
C TRP A 96 9.07 2.70 -6.24
N MET A 97 9.02 1.73 -7.16
CA MET A 97 9.30 0.34 -6.84
C MET A 97 10.74 0.09 -6.41
N SER A 98 11.70 0.83 -6.94
CA SER A 98 13.14 0.60 -6.70
C SER A 98 13.50 0.60 -5.21
N PHE A 99 12.86 1.44 -4.41
CA PHE A 99 13.07 1.54 -2.96
C PHE A 99 11.93 0.95 -2.13
N MET A 100 10.66 1.06 -2.58
CA MET A 100 9.52 0.55 -1.80
C MET A 100 9.42 -0.98 -1.85
N PHE A 101 9.75 -1.63 -2.95
CA PHE A 101 9.71 -3.09 -3.04
C PHE A 101 10.71 -3.77 -2.08
N PRO A 102 12.01 -3.39 -2.03
CA PRO A 102 12.93 -3.92 -1.02
C PRO A 102 12.49 -3.63 0.42
N LEU A 103 11.98 -2.43 0.68
CA LEU A 103 11.42 -2.06 1.98
C LEU A 103 10.29 -3.00 2.39
N VAL A 104 9.34 -3.24 1.50
CA VAL A 104 8.19 -4.14 1.76
C VAL A 104 8.66 -5.57 2.03
N LEU A 105 9.62 -6.09 1.27
CA LEU A 105 10.18 -7.43 1.53
C LEU A 105 10.82 -7.51 2.92
N LEU A 106 11.56 -6.49 3.33
CA LEU A 106 12.13 -6.40 4.68
C LEU A 106 11.03 -6.38 5.75
N LEU A 107 9.98 -5.57 5.56
CA LEU A 107 8.86 -5.46 6.49
C LEU A 107 8.06 -6.78 6.60
N LEU A 108 7.86 -7.49 5.48
CA LEU A 108 7.23 -8.82 5.48
C LEU A 108 8.09 -9.83 6.26
N PHE A 109 9.42 -9.80 6.09
CA PHE A 109 10.32 -10.67 6.85
C PHE A 109 10.31 -10.35 8.35
N ILE A 110 10.32 -9.08 8.73
CA ILE A 110 10.21 -8.65 10.13
C ILE A 110 8.85 -9.10 10.70
N SER A 111 7.76 -8.89 9.96
CA SER A 111 6.41 -9.31 10.35
C SER A 111 6.31 -10.81 10.55
N TRP A 112 6.93 -11.61 9.67
CA TRP A 112 7.03 -13.06 9.82
C TRP A 112 7.65 -13.44 11.17
N ARG A 113 8.79 -12.83 11.52
CA ARG A 113 9.49 -13.11 12.81
C ARG A 113 8.65 -12.67 14.01
N LEU A 114 7.98 -11.53 13.92
CA LEU A 114 7.10 -11.02 14.97
C LEU A 114 5.88 -11.93 15.17
N ILE A 115 5.23 -12.36 14.09
CA ILE A 115 4.08 -13.27 14.18
C ILE A 115 4.47 -14.59 14.84
N LEU A 116 5.61 -15.18 14.44
CA LEU A 116 6.13 -16.41 15.08
C LEU A 116 6.42 -16.22 16.57
N LYS A 117 6.91 -15.06 16.97
CA LYS A 117 7.19 -14.75 18.39
C LYS A 117 5.91 -14.61 19.21
N PHE A 118 4.88 -13.93 18.70
CA PHE A 118 3.63 -13.67 19.43
C PHE A 118 2.63 -14.82 19.34
N PHE A 119 2.64 -15.54 18.21
CA PHE A 119 1.72 -16.62 17.88
C PHE A 119 2.47 -17.90 17.45
N PRO A 120 3.24 -18.53 18.35
CA PRO A 120 4.02 -19.71 18.02
C PRO A 120 3.12 -20.88 17.62
N PHE A 121 3.56 -21.66 16.65
CA PHE A 121 2.94 -22.92 16.29
C PHE A 121 3.21 -23.99 17.33
N THR A 122 2.20 -24.80 17.67
CA THR A 122 2.36 -25.97 18.54
C THR A 122 2.97 -27.15 17.80
N GLN A 123 2.78 -27.22 16.48
CA GLN A 123 3.33 -28.27 15.65
C GLN A 123 4.39 -27.72 14.69
N LYS A 124 5.45 -28.50 14.47
CA LYS A 124 6.60 -28.10 13.64
C LYS A 124 6.31 -28.21 12.14
N THR A 125 5.36 -29.04 11.73
CA THR A 125 5.05 -29.30 10.32
C THR A 125 3.55 -29.29 10.07
N ILE A 126 3.16 -28.78 8.92
CA ILE A 126 1.79 -28.77 8.41
C ILE A 126 1.78 -29.59 7.13
N ASN A 127 1.07 -30.71 7.13
CA ASN A 127 0.91 -31.52 5.93
C ASN A 127 -0.27 -30.95 5.12
N LEU A 128 0.06 -30.18 4.08
CA LEU A 128 -0.93 -29.62 3.18
C LEU A 128 -1.26 -30.63 2.09
N HIS A 129 -2.48 -31.12 2.07
CA HIS A 129 -3.05 -31.81 0.93
C HIS A 129 -3.81 -30.82 0.06
N ILE A 130 -3.12 -30.21 -0.91
CA ILE A 130 -3.76 -29.29 -1.85
C ILE A 130 -4.48 -30.16 -2.90
N LEU A 131 -5.79 -30.27 -2.76
CA LEU A 131 -6.67 -30.88 -3.73
C LEU A 131 -7.19 -29.81 -4.68
N GLY A 132 -6.56 -29.64 -5.84
CA GLY A 132 -7.05 -28.72 -6.85
C GLY A 132 -6.31 -28.91 -8.18
N LYS A 133 -7.06 -28.94 -9.28
CA LYS A 133 -6.49 -28.85 -10.65
C LYS A 133 -6.58 -27.39 -11.08
N VAL A 134 -5.47 -26.83 -11.55
CA VAL A 134 -5.50 -25.53 -12.19
C VAL A 134 -6.34 -25.61 -13.47
N HIS A 135 -7.44 -24.86 -13.52
CA HIS A 135 -8.24 -24.75 -14.74
C HIS A 135 -7.49 -23.87 -15.75
N GLN A 136 -6.86 -24.52 -16.72
CA GLN A 136 -6.17 -23.87 -17.83
C GLN A 136 -7.22 -23.52 -18.92
N GLY A 137 -7.83 -22.33 -18.80
CA GLY A 137 -8.71 -21.79 -19.82
C GLY A 137 -8.06 -20.60 -20.55
N TRP A 138 -8.58 -20.24 -21.74
CA TRP A 138 -8.07 -19.10 -22.53
C TRP A 138 -8.06 -17.80 -21.71
N ARG A 139 -9.05 -17.60 -20.83
CA ARG A 139 -9.10 -16.42 -19.94
C ARG A 139 -7.89 -16.31 -19.04
N MET A 140 -7.41 -17.45 -18.49
CA MET A 140 -6.21 -17.46 -17.66
C MET A 140 -4.99 -16.96 -18.44
N TRP A 141 -4.84 -17.39 -19.69
CA TRP A 141 -3.71 -16.95 -20.53
C TRP A 141 -3.79 -15.48 -20.91
N VAL A 142 -4.99 -14.99 -21.23
CA VAL A 142 -5.22 -13.56 -21.50
C VAL A 142 -4.90 -12.72 -20.26
N VAL A 143 -5.42 -13.08 -19.08
CA VAL A 143 -5.18 -12.34 -17.83
C VAL A 143 -3.70 -12.37 -17.45
N SER A 144 -3.07 -13.53 -17.47
CA SER A 144 -1.65 -13.66 -17.09
C SER A 144 -0.74 -12.94 -18.09
N GLY A 145 -0.99 -13.07 -19.38
CA GLY A 145 -0.22 -12.38 -20.41
C GLY A 145 -0.37 -10.85 -20.32
N THR A 146 -1.60 -10.37 -20.16
CA THR A 146 -1.86 -8.93 -19.97
C THR A 146 -1.19 -8.40 -18.72
N PHE A 147 -1.27 -9.14 -17.60
CA PHE A 147 -0.63 -8.77 -16.35
C PHE A 147 0.88 -8.62 -16.50
N ILE A 148 1.55 -9.61 -17.12
CA ILE A 148 2.99 -9.57 -17.37
C ILE A 148 3.36 -8.37 -18.27
N ILE A 149 2.63 -8.18 -19.39
CA ILE A 149 2.89 -7.07 -20.31
C ILE A 149 2.73 -5.73 -19.61
N THR A 150 1.68 -5.55 -18.81
CA THR A 150 1.43 -4.29 -18.10
C THR A 150 2.54 -3.98 -17.10
N ILE A 151 2.99 -4.98 -16.33
CA ILE A 151 4.10 -4.79 -15.38
C ILE A 151 5.39 -4.45 -16.13
N LEU A 152 5.71 -5.16 -17.21
CA LEU A 152 6.91 -4.86 -18.00
C LEU A 152 6.88 -3.44 -18.55
N LEU A 153 5.73 -2.97 -19.04
CA LEU A 153 5.57 -1.60 -19.53
C LEU A 153 5.73 -0.56 -18.42
N TRP A 154 5.28 -0.84 -17.20
CA TRP A 154 5.49 0.08 -16.05
C TRP A 154 6.93 0.09 -15.54
N LEU A 155 7.68 -1.01 -15.70
CA LEU A 155 9.08 -1.08 -15.29
C LEU A 155 10.04 -0.46 -16.31
N LEU A 156 9.58 -0.28 -17.55
CA LEU A 156 10.38 0.38 -18.57
C LEU A 156 10.23 1.90 -18.45
N PRO A 157 11.33 2.64 -18.48
CA PRO A 157 11.30 4.11 -18.45
C PRO A 157 10.42 4.67 -19.57
N SER A 158 9.66 5.70 -19.24
CA SER A 158 8.77 6.37 -20.20
C SER A 158 9.52 6.96 -21.38
N GLU A 159 10.78 7.33 -21.21
CA GLU A 159 11.68 7.82 -22.28
C GLU A 159 11.95 6.74 -23.35
N LEU A 160 11.96 5.46 -22.98
CA LEU A 160 12.20 4.37 -23.91
C LEU A 160 10.91 3.93 -24.62
N THR A 161 9.78 3.97 -23.92
CA THR A 161 8.50 3.49 -24.45
C THR A 161 7.69 4.59 -25.13
N GLY A 162 7.92 5.83 -24.80
CA GLY A 162 7.07 6.97 -25.18
C GLY A 162 5.67 6.93 -24.56
N ILE A 163 5.44 6.05 -23.56
CA ILE A 163 4.14 5.80 -22.96
C ILE A 163 4.22 6.11 -21.46
N ASP A 164 3.42 7.04 -20.97
CA ASP A 164 3.34 7.35 -19.54
C ASP A 164 2.58 6.26 -18.76
N ALA A 165 2.80 6.21 -17.43
CA ALA A 165 2.24 5.19 -16.56
C ALA A 165 0.69 5.16 -16.56
N ASN A 166 0.02 6.30 -16.77
CA ASN A 166 -1.44 6.37 -16.83
C ASN A 166 -1.94 5.72 -18.13
N THR A 167 -1.25 5.96 -19.24
CA THR A 167 -1.55 5.33 -20.54
C THR A 167 -1.32 3.82 -20.47
N VAL A 168 -0.26 3.35 -19.81
CA VAL A 168 -0.03 1.91 -19.57
C VAL A 168 -1.20 1.28 -18.79
N ALA A 169 -1.80 2.00 -17.84
CA ALA A 169 -2.96 1.50 -17.09
C ALA A 169 -4.20 1.24 -17.97
N LEU A 170 -4.29 1.85 -19.13
CA LEU A 170 -5.37 1.59 -20.09
C LEU A 170 -5.19 0.26 -20.85
N VAL A 171 -3.98 -0.28 -20.93
CA VAL A 171 -3.69 -1.53 -21.66
C VAL A 171 -4.52 -2.70 -21.13
N PRO A 172 -4.51 -3.02 -19.81
CA PRO A 172 -5.35 -4.10 -19.30
C PRO A 172 -6.85 -3.82 -19.48
N MET A 173 -7.30 -2.57 -19.35
CA MET A 173 -8.69 -2.20 -19.61
C MET A 173 -9.09 -2.53 -21.04
N GLY A 174 -8.28 -2.11 -22.02
CA GLY A 174 -8.54 -2.34 -23.44
C GLY A 174 -8.55 -3.83 -23.79
N ILE A 175 -7.53 -4.58 -23.34
CA ILE A 175 -7.41 -6.02 -23.65
C ILE A 175 -8.57 -6.80 -23.01
N PHE A 176 -8.90 -6.55 -21.73
CA PHE A 176 -9.95 -7.29 -21.04
C PHE A 176 -11.34 -6.96 -21.58
N ALA A 177 -11.60 -5.72 -21.98
CA ALA A 177 -12.85 -5.33 -22.63
C ALA A 177 -12.97 -5.96 -24.04
N ALA A 178 -11.93 -5.87 -24.87
CA ALA A 178 -11.92 -6.41 -26.22
C ALA A 178 -12.05 -7.93 -26.27
N THR A 179 -11.47 -8.63 -25.30
CA THR A 179 -11.52 -10.09 -25.20
C THR A 179 -12.76 -10.60 -24.46
N GLY A 180 -13.56 -9.72 -23.85
CA GLY A 180 -14.71 -10.12 -23.03
C GLY A 180 -14.33 -10.82 -21.72
N VAL A 181 -13.10 -10.65 -21.24
CA VAL A 181 -12.68 -11.08 -19.90
C VAL A 181 -13.41 -10.27 -18.85
N ILE A 182 -13.52 -8.96 -19.06
CA ILE A 182 -14.34 -8.04 -18.27
C ILE A 182 -15.58 -7.64 -19.08
N THR A 183 -16.73 -7.65 -18.44
CA THR A 183 -18.03 -7.30 -18.98
C THR A 183 -18.64 -6.10 -18.26
N ALA A 184 -19.71 -5.52 -18.80
CA ALA A 184 -20.43 -4.41 -18.13
C ALA A 184 -20.94 -4.79 -16.72
N LYS A 185 -21.22 -6.07 -16.46
CA LYS A 185 -21.62 -6.55 -15.12
C LYS A 185 -20.48 -6.47 -14.10
N ASP A 186 -19.24 -6.65 -14.55
CA ASP A 186 -18.08 -6.64 -13.68
C ASP A 186 -17.75 -5.21 -13.20
N LEU A 187 -18.20 -4.18 -13.95
CA LEU A 187 -18.07 -2.78 -13.54
C LEU A 187 -18.84 -2.46 -12.25
N GLN A 188 -19.84 -3.26 -11.88
CA GLN A 188 -20.57 -3.10 -10.61
C GLN A 188 -19.72 -3.47 -9.39
N PHE A 189 -18.65 -4.25 -9.57
CA PHE A 189 -17.73 -4.62 -8.49
C PHE A 189 -16.62 -3.59 -8.26
N ILE A 190 -16.52 -2.56 -9.13
CA ILE A 190 -15.60 -1.45 -8.92
C ILE A 190 -16.00 -0.68 -7.68
N ASN A 191 -15.03 -0.41 -6.81
CA ASN A 191 -15.27 0.42 -5.63
C ASN A 191 -15.31 1.91 -6.01
N TRP A 192 -16.45 2.34 -6.54
CA TRP A 192 -16.69 3.71 -6.96
C TRP A 192 -16.49 4.74 -5.85
N SER A 193 -16.74 4.36 -4.57
CA SER A 193 -16.50 5.24 -3.43
C SER A 193 -15.04 5.64 -3.31
N VAL A 194 -14.10 4.71 -3.56
CA VAL A 194 -12.66 5.02 -3.57
C VAL A 194 -12.32 5.98 -4.71
N ILE A 195 -12.85 5.75 -5.92
CA ILE A 195 -12.60 6.62 -7.08
C ILE A 195 -13.11 8.03 -6.81
N TRP A 196 -14.33 8.18 -6.30
CA TRP A 196 -14.89 9.49 -5.94
C TRP A 196 -14.11 10.18 -4.81
N MET A 197 -13.60 9.42 -3.83
CA MET A 197 -12.80 9.98 -2.75
C MET A 197 -11.45 10.51 -3.27
N VAL A 198 -10.78 9.77 -4.15
CA VAL A 198 -9.55 10.20 -4.81
C VAL A 198 -9.81 11.45 -5.65
N ALA A 199 -10.85 11.44 -6.50
CA ALA A 199 -11.24 12.60 -7.31
C ALA A 199 -11.57 13.83 -6.44
N GLY A 200 -12.25 13.63 -5.31
CA GLY A 200 -12.56 14.68 -4.34
C GLY A 200 -11.30 15.27 -3.68
N GLY A 201 -10.30 14.45 -3.37
CA GLY A 201 -9.00 14.90 -2.86
C GLY A 201 -8.27 15.80 -3.86
N PHE A 202 -8.28 15.42 -5.15
CA PHE A 202 -7.70 16.26 -6.20
C PHE A 202 -8.48 17.56 -6.42
N ALA A 203 -9.81 17.51 -6.42
CA ALA A 203 -10.64 18.70 -6.50
C ALA A 203 -10.39 19.67 -5.34
N LEU A 204 -10.17 19.13 -4.12
CA LEU A 204 -9.78 19.93 -2.96
C LEU A 204 -8.44 20.61 -3.17
N GLY A 205 -7.42 19.89 -3.62
CA GLY A 205 -6.10 20.44 -3.91
C GLY A 205 -6.13 21.54 -4.97
N LEU A 206 -6.87 21.29 -6.07
CA LEU A 206 -7.09 22.29 -7.12
C LEU A 206 -7.85 23.51 -6.57
N GLY A 207 -8.89 23.29 -5.77
CA GLY A 207 -9.66 24.39 -5.13
C GLY A 207 -8.81 25.25 -4.20
N ILE A 208 -7.92 24.66 -3.41
CA ILE A 208 -6.97 25.39 -2.54
C ILE A 208 -6.03 26.25 -3.39
N ASN A 209 -5.57 25.73 -4.51
CA ASN A 209 -4.64 26.45 -5.42
C ASN A 209 -5.35 27.58 -6.18
N GLU A 210 -6.44 27.26 -6.87
CA GLU A 210 -7.17 28.21 -7.73
C GLU A 210 -7.87 29.34 -6.92
N SER A 211 -8.28 29.06 -5.67
CA SER A 211 -8.85 30.08 -4.79
C SER A 211 -7.82 31.08 -4.25
N GLY A 212 -6.52 30.83 -4.46
CA GLY A 212 -5.43 31.60 -3.88
C GLY A 212 -5.19 31.34 -2.39
N LEU A 213 -5.91 30.38 -1.78
CA LEU A 213 -5.76 30.02 -0.37
C LEU A 213 -4.35 29.48 -0.09
N ALA A 214 -3.80 28.68 -1.00
CA ALA A 214 -2.43 28.19 -0.93
C ALA A 214 -1.44 29.36 -0.84
N LYS A 215 -1.56 30.33 -1.75
CA LYS A 215 -0.71 31.53 -1.78
C LYS A 215 -0.86 32.35 -0.50
N LEU A 216 -2.11 32.60 -0.05
CA LEU A 216 -2.35 33.31 1.20
C LEU A 216 -1.71 32.61 2.41
N ALA A 217 -1.80 31.28 2.47
CA ALA A 217 -1.17 30.51 3.53
C ALA A 217 0.37 30.62 3.49
N ILE A 218 0.98 30.49 2.29
CA ILE A 218 2.43 30.63 2.10
C ILE A 218 2.93 32.03 2.51
N ASP A 219 2.18 33.08 2.14
CA ASP A 219 2.53 34.46 2.45
C ASP A 219 2.34 34.83 3.92
N THR A 220 1.43 34.13 4.64
CA THR A 220 1.04 34.47 6.02
C THR A 220 1.75 33.60 7.05
N ILE A 221 1.95 32.32 6.76
CA ILE A 221 2.51 31.34 7.69
C ILE A 221 3.99 31.16 7.39
N PRO A 222 4.88 31.33 8.39
CA PRO A 222 6.33 31.23 8.18
C PRO A 222 6.79 29.75 8.04
N PHE A 223 6.28 29.02 7.03
CA PHE A 223 6.63 27.61 6.79
C PHE A 223 8.13 27.40 6.65
N GLY A 224 8.85 28.36 6.04
CA GLY A 224 10.29 28.30 5.87
C GLY A 224 11.08 28.27 7.20
N SER A 225 10.47 28.63 8.32
CA SER A 225 11.11 28.52 9.65
C SER A 225 10.84 27.19 10.33
N TRP A 226 10.00 26.32 9.77
CA TRP A 226 9.67 25.05 10.37
C TRP A 226 10.78 24.01 10.14
N SER A 227 11.02 23.17 11.15
CA SER A 227 11.95 22.06 11.00
C SER A 227 11.38 20.99 10.06
N PRO A 228 12.09 20.67 8.95
CA PRO A 228 11.65 19.63 8.01
C PRO A 228 11.38 18.27 8.67
N ILE A 229 12.24 17.87 9.60
CA ILE A 229 12.09 16.61 10.34
C ILE A 229 10.82 16.61 11.20
N ILE A 230 10.50 17.74 11.84
CA ILE A 230 9.29 17.86 12.64
C ILE A 230 8.05 17.77 11.73
N VAL A 231 8.06 18.44 10.59
CA VAL A 231 6.95 18.38 9.62
C VAL A 231 6.75 16.95 9.13
N LEU A 232 7.81 16.24 8.74
CA LEU A 232 7.75 14.86 8.30
C LEU A 232 7.18 13.93 9.39
N ILE A 233 7.75 13.98 10.60
CA ILE A 233 7.34 13.07 11.69
C ILE A 233 5.94 13.43 12.19
N ALA A 234 5.64 14.70 12.43
CA ALA A 234 4.34 15.11 12.95
C ALA A 234 3.20 14.83 11.96
N SER A 235 3.37 15.19 10.69
CA SER A 235 2.37 14.90 9.65
C SER A 235 2.16 13.40 9.47
N GLY A 236 3.22 12.62 9.48
CA GLY A 236 3.14 11.15 9.40
C GLY A 236 2.44 10.54 10.62
N LEU A 237 2.75 10.98 11.84
CA LEU A 237 2.06 10.50 13.04
C LEU A 237 0.58 10.89 13.02
N ILE A 238 0.23 12.12 12.62
CA ILE A 238 -1.16 12.55 12.47
C ILE A 238 -1.86 11.67 11.43
N CYS A 239 -1.24 11.44 10.27
CA CYS A 239 -1.78 10.58 9.24
C CYS A 239 -1.99 9.14 9.75
N TYR A 240 -0.99 8.56 10.40
CA TYR A 240 -1.07 7.23 11.00
C TYR A 240 -2.20 7.10 12.01
N LEU A 241 -2.33 8.07 12.91
CA LEU A 241 -3.40 8.09 13.91
C LEU A 241 -4.77 8.19 13.25
N LEU A 242 -4.97 9.17 12.36
CA LEU A 242 -6.23 9.35 11.64
C LEU A 242 -6.60 8.10 10.86
N SER A 243 -5.65 7.50 10.16
CA SER A 243 -5.86 6.35 9.27
C SER A 243 -6.30 5.08 10.04
N ASN A 244 -6.03 4.99 11.35
CA ASN A 244 -6.57 3.89 12.16
C ASN A 244 -8.07 4.02 12.45
N PHE A 245 -8.66 5.21 12.32
CA PHE A 245 -10.08 5.47 12.61
C PHE A 245 -10.91 5.78 11.37
N ILE A 246 -10.26 6.34 10.34
CA ILE A 246 -10.86 6.58 9.03
C ILE A 246 -10.11 5.74 7.99
N SER A 247 -10.59 5.70 6.73
CA SER A 247 -9.87 4.94 5.70
C SER A 247 -8.51 5.58 5.36
N ASN A 248 -7.52 4.73 5.04
CA ASN A 248 -6.19 5.17 4.60
C ASN A 248 -6.29 6.16 3.42
N THR A 249 -7.21 5.91 2.50
CA THR A 249 -7.50 6.79 1.35
C THR A 249 -8.00 8.15 1.80
N ALA A 250 -8.92 8.21 2.77
CA ALA A 250 -9.46 9.46 3.27
C ALA A 250 -8.39 10.29 3.99
N ALA A 251 -7.56 9.65 4.81
CA ALA A 251 -6.47 10.34 5.50
C ALA A 251 -5.46 10.93 4.51
N ALA A 252 -5.05 10.17 3.49
CA ALA A 252 -4.14 10.64 2.46
C ALA A 252 -4.77 11.77 1.61
N ALA A 253 -6.02 11.60 1.16
CA ALA A 253 -6.73 12.59 0.35
C ALA A 253 -6.93 13.93 1.09
N LEU A 254 -7.06 13.88 2.42
CA LEU A 254 -7.16 15.07 3.24
C LEU A 254 -5.81 15.76 3.45
N LEU A 255 -4.77 15.00 3.78
CA LEU A 255 -3.50 15.57 4.22
C LEU A 255 -2.57 15.96 3.08
N ILE A 256 -2.55 15.21 1.97
CA ILE A 256 -1.61 15.45 0.87
C ILE A 256 -1.77 16.86 0.27
N PRO A 257 -2.97 17.36 -0.09
CA PRO A 257 -3.12 18.72 -0.62
C PRO A 257 -2.63 19.81 0.35
N ILE A 258 -2.87 19.64 1.65
CA ILE A 258 -2.38 20.57 2.68
C ILE A 258 -0.86 20.54 2.74
N LEU A 259 -0.25 19.36 2.70
CA LEU A 259 1.19 19.20 2.76
C LEU A 259 1.90 19.67 1.49
N VAL A 260 1.28 19.57 0.32
CA VAL A 260 1.80 20.22 -0.90
C VAL A 260 1.99 21.71 -0.66
N THR A 261 0.98 22.39 -0.11
CA THR A 261 1.08 23.83 0.21
C THR A 261 2.17 24.12 1.23
N ILE A 262 2.29 23.32 2.30
CA ILE A 262 3.34 23.47 3.31
C ILE A 262 4.72 23.26 2.69
N CYS A 263 4.90 22.22 1.88
CA CYS A 263 6.17 21.92 1.21
C CYS A 263 6.59 23.04 0.25
N GLN A 264 5.65 23.58 -0.52
CA GLN A 264 5.91 24.75 -1.39
C GLN A 264 6.35 25.96 -0.57
N GLY A 265 5.75 26.21 0.59
CA GLY A 265 6.12 27.30 1.51
C GLY A 265 7.46 27.09 2.22
N MET A 266 7.89 25.83 2.39
CA MET A 266 9.21 25.50 2.98
C MET A 266 10.34 25.59 1.96
N GLY A 267 10.06 25.40 0.67
CA GLY A 267 11.04 25.51 -0.41
C GLY A 267 12.26 24.60 -0.21
N GLU A 268 13.46 25.16 -0.41
CA GLU A 268 14.73 24.43 -0.35
C GLU A 268 15.05 23.83 1.05
N ASN A 269 14.40 24.28 2.12
CA ASN A 269 14.65 23.74 3.46
C ASN A 269 14.35 22.24 3.54
N LEU A 270 13.47 21.72 2.67
CA LEU A 270 13.14 20.30 2.62
C LEU A 270 14.28 19.43 2.07
N SER A 271 15.27 19.99 1.40
CA SER A 271 16.44 19.24 0.89
C SER A 271 17.16 18.48 2.01
N ALA A 272 17.14 19.03 3.25
CA ALA A 272 17.71 18.37 4.43
C ALA A 272 17.06 17.00 4.78
N ILE A 273 15.92 16.68 4.23
CA ILE A 273 15.20 15.40 4.44
C ILE A 273 14.91 14.67 3.12
N GLY A 274 15.53 15.07 2.01
CA GLY A 274 15.29 14.47 0.70
C GLY A 274 14.10 15.06 -0.07
N GLY A 275 13.69 16.29 0.27
CA GLY A 275 12.74 17.06 -0.53
C GLY A 275 11.24 16.76 -0.24
N THR A 276 10.40 17.34 -1.10
CA THR A 276 8.94 17.22 -1.03
C THR A 276 8.47 15.78 -1.24
N SER A 277 9.13 15.01 -2.09
CA SER A 277 8.83 13.60 -2.35
C SER A 277 8.90 12.77 -1.07
N THR A 278 9.90 12.97 -0.22
CA THR A 278 10.02 12.29 1.08
C THR A 278 8.80 12.54 1.97
N VAL A 279 8.30 13.77 2.01
CA VAL A 279 7.11 14.11 2.81
C VAL A 279 5.87 13.42 2.27
N LEU A 280 5.58 13.55 0.99
CA LEU A 280 4.32 13.02 0.40
C LEU A 280 4.30 11.49 0.33
N ILE A 281 5.43 10.86 -0.02
CA ILE A 281 5.56 9.39 0.02
C ILE A 281 5.51 8.91 1.46
N GLY A 282 6.10 9.65 2.40
CA GLY A 282 6.03 9.39 3.84
C GLY A 282 4.59 9.37 4.37
N ILE A 283 3.71 10.25 3.86
CA ILE A 283 2.27 10.23 4.20
C ILE A 283 1.57 8.99 3.65
N ALA A 284 1.84 8.62 2.39
CA ALA A 284 1.27 7.41 1.81
C ALA A 284 1.69 6.15 2.60
N LEU A 285 2.95 6.09 3.00
CA LEU A 285 3.50 5.04 3.85
C LEU A 285 2.85 5.04 5.25
N ALA A 286 2.71 6.21 5.89
CA ALA A 286 2.07 6.34 7.19
C ALA A 286 0.60 5.91 7.15
N ALA A 287 -0.15 6.34 6.13
CA ALA A 287 -1.54 5.92 5.91
C ALA A 287 -1.65 4.41 5.78
N SER A 288 -0.79 3.80 4.96
CA SER A 288 -0.83 2.36 4.69
C SER A 288 -0.28 1.51 5.85
N SER A 289 0.50 2.11 6.76
CA SER A 289 1.00 1.47 7.99
C SER A 289 -0.06 1.37 9.08
N ALA A 290 -1.18 2.10 8.95
CA ALA A 290 -2.26 2.11 9.94
C ALA A 290 -3.13 0.86 9.81
N MET A 291 -2.87 -0.14 10.66
CA MET A 291 -3.54 -1.44 10.66
C MET A 291 -3.81 -1.96 12.07
N CYS A 292 -4.05 -1.06 13.05
CA CYS A 292 -4.16 -1.44 14.45
C CYS A 292 -5.51 -2.06 14.81
N LEU A 293 -6.60 -1.62 14.19
CA LEU A 293 -7.96 -1.99 14.57
C LEU A 293 -8.64 -2.80 13.46
N PRO A 294 -9.67 -3.60 13.80
CA PRO A 294 -10.49 -4.25 12.77
C PRO A 294 -11.08 -3.27 11.75
N ILE A 295 -11.41 -2.06 12.18
CA ILE A 295 -11.99 -1.02 11.32
C ILE A 295 -10.94 -0.24 10.49
N SER A 296 -9.65 -0.34 10.84
CA SER A 296 -8.59 0.45 10.18
C SER A 296 -8.50 0.15 8.69
N THR A 297 -8.61 -1.13 8.31
CA THR A 297 -8.54 -1.55 6.90
C THR A 297 -9.53 -2.69 6.61
N PRO A 298 -10.07 -2.80 5.38
CA PRO A 298 -10.92 -3.93 5.01
C PRO A 298 -10.25 -5.29 5.20
N PRO A 299 -8.96 -5.51 4.89
CA PRO A 299 -8.26 -6.75 5.22
C PRO A 299 -8.35 -7.14 6.70
N ASN A 300 -8.18 -6.14 7.60
CA ASN A 300 -8.31 -6.36 9.04
C ASN A 300 -9.72 -6.79 9.42
N ALA A 301 -10.75 -6.12 8.88
CA ALA A 301 -12.15 -6.44 9.15
C ALA A 301 -12.48 -7.88 8.72
N ILE A 302 -12.02 -8.31 7.53
CA ILE A 302 -12.24 -9.66 7.03
C ILE A 302 -11.51 -10.70 7.90
N ALA A 303 -10.26 -10.44 8.28
CA ALA A 303 -9.52 -11.34 9.17
C ALA A 303 -10.17 -11.43 10.56
N TYR A 304 -10.65 -10.32 11.10
CA TYR A 304 -11.33 -10.26 12.39
C TYR A 304 -12.67 -11.01 12.36
N SER A 305 -13.43 -10.92 11.26
CA SER A 305 -14.73 -11.61 11.10
C SER A 305 -14.62 -13.14 11.12
N THR A 306 -13.43 -13.72 10.92
CA THR A 306 -13.20 -15.17 11.07
C THR A 306 -13.35 -15.66 12.51
N GLY A 307 -13.31 -14.77 13.49
CA GLY A 307 -13.31 -15.11 14.93
C GLY A 307 -12.01 -15.74 15.44
N LEU A 308 -10.97 -15.90 14.58
CA LEU A 308 -9.68 -16.50 14.93
C LEU A 308 -8.65 -15.48 15.47
N VAL A 309 -8.92 -14.18 15.29
CA VAL A 309 -8.07 -13.08 15.73
C VAL A 309 -8.84 -12.23 16.73
N LYS A 310 -8.25 -12.00 17.89
CA LYS A 310 -8.80 -11.10 18.90
C LYS A 310 -8.40 -9.64 18.59
N GLN A 311 -9.27 -8.69 18.92
CA GLN A 311 -9.00 -7.26 18.73
C GLN A 311 -7.70 -6.82 19.40
N ASN A 312 -7.41 -7.28 20.61
CA ASN A 312 -6.18 -6.96 21.33
C ASN A 312 -4.92 -7.50 20.63
N ASP A 313 -5.01 -8.67 19.98
CA ASP A 313 -3.90 -9.24 19.24
C ASP A 313 -3.65 -8.42 17.97
N MET A 314 -4.73 -8.01 17.29
CA MET A 314 -4.66 -7.11 16.13
C MET A 314 -4.09 -5.74 16.50
N LEU A 315 -4.55 -5.15 17.60
CA LEU A 315 -4.04 -3.88 18.11
C LEU A 315 -2.53 -3.94 18.38
N LYS A 316 -2.07 -4.97 19.11
CA LYS A 316 -0.66 -5.14 19.43
C LYS A 316 0.21 -5.33 18.20
N MET A 317 -0.19 -6.24 17.31
CA MET A 317 0.57 -6.52 16.10
C MET A 317 0.54 -5.34 15.14
N GLY A 318 -0.63 -4.74 14.91
CA GLY A 318 -0.78 -3.58 14.03
C GLY A 318 0.03 -2.38 14.53
N LEU A 319 0.04 -2.11 15.85
CA LEU A 319 0.84 -1.04 16.43
C LEU A 319 2.34 -1.30 16.23
N ILE A 320 2.82 -2.50 16.57
CA ILE A 320 4.24 -2.84 16.45
C ILE A 320 4.69 -2.80 14.98
N VAL A 321 3.97 -3.48 14.10
CA VAL A 321 4.31 -3.53 12.67
C VAL A 321 4.16 -2.15 12.04
N GLY A 322 3.09 -1.41 12.35
CA GLY A 322 2.87 -0.06 11.82
C GLY A 322 3.96 0.93 12.20
N LEU A 323 4.34 0.97 13.48
CA LEU A 323 5.44 1.85 13.94
C LEU A 323 6.80 1.45 13.36
N ILE A 324 7.11 0.14 13.29
CA ILE A 324 8.32 -0.35 12.64
C ILE A 324 8.33 0.06 11.17
N SER A 325 7.20 -0.09 10.47
CA SER A 325 7.06 0.29 9.07
C SER A 325 7.32 1.79 8.85
N MET A 326 6.77 2.64 9.73
CA MET A 326 7.03 4.09 9.67
C MET A 326 8.49 4.42 9.92
N VAL A 327 9.09 3.86 10.99
CA VAL A 327 10.50 4.17 11.34
C VAL A 327 11.44 3.73 10.23
N ILE A 328 11.35 2.46 9.80
CA ILE A 328 12.23 1.94 8.73
C ILE A 328 11.92 2.64 7.40
N GLY A 329 10.65 2.86 7.10
CA GLY A 329 10.25 3.55 5.87
C GLY A 329 10.78 4.97 5.79
N TYR A 330 10.69 5.75 6.86
CA TYR A 330 11.24 7.10 6.90
C TYR A 330 12.76 7.12 6.80
N LEU A 331 13.45 6.16 7.42
CA LEU A 331 14.90 6.00 7.25
C LEU A 331 15.27 5.70 5.78
N VAL A 332 14.52 4.82 5.13
CA VAL A 332 14.74 4.52 3.71
C VAL A 332 14.45 5.74 2.85
N LEU A 333 13.35 6.45 3.08
CA LEU A 333 13.00 7.66 2.33
C LEU A 333 14.05 8.77 2.51
N PHE A 334 14.58 8.92 3.72
CA PHE A 334 15.68 9.86 3.99
C PHE A 334 16.93 9.51 3.17
N ILE A 335 17.36 8.24 3.18
CA ILE A 335 18.52 7.77 2.41
C ILE A 335 18.28 7.94 0.91
N VAL A 336 17.10 7.59 0.42
CA VAL A 336 16.75 7.71 -1.01
C VAL A 336 16.71 9.18 -1.43
N GLY A 337 16.17 10.07 -0.59
CA GLY A 337 16.14 11.49 -0.83
C GLY A 337 17.54 12.12 -0.95
N GLU A 338 18.50 11.67 -0.12
CA GLU A 338 19.90 12.14 -0.22
C GLU A 338 20.60 11.65 -1.50
N THR A 339 20.16 10.55 -2.08
CA THR A 339 20.76 10.01 -3.32
C THR A 339 20.18 10.62 -4.60
N HIS A 340 19.26 11.58 -4.48
CA HIS A 340 18.55 12.20 -5.62
C HIS A 340 17.84 11.18 -6.54
N LEU A 341 17.45 10.02 -6.02
CA LEU A 341 16.69 8.99 -6.74
C LEU A 341 15.21 9.36 -6.96
N LEU A 342 14.77 10.45 -6.38
CA LEU A 342 13.37 10.93 -6.44
C LEU A 342 13.28 12.36 -7.03
N GLY A 343 14.08 12.66 -8.02
CA GLY A 343 14.10 13.95 -8.75
C GLY A 343 15.08 14.96 -8.18
#